data_069de2370548faaabcaa3592e2d43a42
#
_entry.id   069de2370548faaabcaa3592e2d43a42
#
_cell.length_a   1.000
_cell.length_b   1.000
_cell.length_c   1.000
_cell.angle_alpha   90.00
_cell.angle_beta   90.00
_cell.angle_gamma   90.00
#
_symmetry.space_group_name_H-M   'P 1'
#
loop_
_entity.id
_entity.type
_entity.pdbx_description
1 polymer ?
#
loop_
_entity_poly.entity_id
_entity_poly.type
_entity_poly.pdbx_seq_one_letter_code
_entity_poly.pdbx_strand_id
1 'polypeptide(L)'
;MAFPSWLRRRPGALLVGIAGLAVALWRLLSARVTDVPLCPLTARGRIGSNWVAHTGVGTGEDLPGEMDDLDTFARPDFDPGLVAPAVRDFYEQTSQYDLALTAEWHRPFRTGAWLASFLTSALEQLNLPAPGDSRVQHLTNHLERLDPAADPREGARAWVRTDRDTGEGVFTAMYATHEKAGERFVNIGVPLPVTNLSTVLSIRHLGDAGAVELTTDATGDPGLYLVTPVGTFELPMKQRFRVWPVDAPGAPPALDASASVVATHEMWLFGRQFLTVRYAGLPNTTSRSAVEQD
;
A
#
# COMPACT_ATOMS: atom_id res chain seq x y z
N MET A 1 26.17 16.16 -28.07
CA MET A 1 27.06 15.88 -26.92
C MET A 1 27.94 14.69 -27.29
N ALA A 2 29.27 14.88 -27.36
CA ALA A 2 30.22 13.82 -27.74
C ALA A 2 30.57 13.02 -26.48
N PHE A 3 30.42 11.70 -26.53
CA PHE A 3 30.88 10.82 -25.45
C PHE A 3 32.39 10.93 -25.27
N PRO A 4 32.91 10.91 -24.03
CA PRO A 4 34.35 11.03 -23.75
C PRO A 4 35.12 9.90 -24.42
N SER A 5 36.25 10.23 -25.05
CA SER A 5 37.06 9.32 -25.90
C SER A 5 37.66 8.10 -25.17
N TRP A 6 37.74 8.13 -23.83
CA TRP A 6 38.25 7.03 -23.00
C TRP A 6 37.28 5.84 -22.93
N LEU A 7 35.97 6.09 -23.09
CA LEU A 7 34.91 5.04 -23.14
C LEU A 7 34.96 4.19 -24.41
N ARG A 8 35.56 4.69 -25.49
CA ARG A 8 35.69 3.95 -26.76
C ARG A 8 36.84 2.93 -26.76
N ARG A 9 37.77 3.00 -25.81
CA ARG A 9 39.01 2.18 -25.85
C ARG A 9 38.95 0.89 -25.06
N ARG A 10 37.92 0.63 -24.22
CA ARG A 10 37.80 -0.61 -23.43
C ARG A 10 36.32 -1.04 -23.25
N PRO A 11 35.63 -1.46 -24.31
CA PRO A 11 34.24 -1.90 -24.16
C PRO A 11 34.08 -3.10 -23.21
N GLY A 12 35.09 -3.95 -23.10
CA GLY A 12 35.12 -5.08 -22.16
C GLY A 12 35.14 -4.64 -20.69
N ALA A 13 35.88 -3.58 -20.37
CA ALA A 13 35.90 -3.05 -18.97
C ALA A 13 34.55 -2.45 -18.53
N LEU A 14 33.83 -1.84 -19.47
CA LEU A 14 32.49 -1.32 -19.23
C LEU A 14 31.47 -2.46 -18.99
N LEU A 15 31.55 -3.52 -19.80
CA LEU A 15 30.70 -4.70 -19.64
C LEU A 15 30.98 -5.44 -18.33
N VAL A 16 32.24 -5.58 -17.93
CA VAL A 16 32.64 -6.17 -16.65
C VAL A 16 32.16 -5.29 -15.48
N GLY A 17 32.24 -3.97 -15.60
CA GLY A 17 31.73 -3.03 -14.60
C GLY A 17 30.22 -3.10 -14.44
N ILE A 18 29.47 -3.18 -15.54
CA ILE A 18 28.00 -3.36 -15.54
C ILE A 18 27.62 -4.73 -14.98
N ALA A 19 28.30 -5.78 -15.36
CA ALA A 19 28.07 -7.12 -14.84
C ALA A 19 28.40 -7.22 -13.35
N GLY A 20 29.50 -6.61 -12.91
CA GLY A 20 29.89 -6.52 -11.50
C GLY A 20 28.90 -5.74 -10.67
N LEU A 21 28.39 -4.61 -11.19
CA LEU A 21 27.35 -3.81 -10.56
C LEU A 21 26.02 -4.58 -10.49
N ALA A 22 25.65 -5.29 -11.56
CA ALA A 22 24.45 -6.14 -11.61
C ALA A 22 24.54 -7.29 -10.60
N VAL A 23 25.69 -7.93 -10.46
CA VAL A 23 25.93 -9.00 -9.47
C VAL A 23 25.96 -8.44 -8.05
N ALA A 24 26.55 -7.26 -7.81
CA ALA A 24 26.54 -6.61 -6.52
C ALA A 24 25.11 -6.17 -6.13
N LEU A 25 24.39 -5.60 -7.07
CA LEU A 25 22.98 -5.24 -6.90
C LEU A 25 22.12 -6.49 -6.66
N TRP A 26 22.34 -7.54 -7.42
CA TRP A 26 21.71 -8.84 -7.21
C TRP A 26 21.99 -9.40 -5.80
N ARG A 27 23.22 -9.37 -5.33
CA ARG A 27 23.60 -9.83 -3.98
C ARG A 27 23.04 -8.95 -2.87
N LEU A 28 22.96 -7.64 -3.08
CA LEU A 28 22.36 -6.69 -2.13
C LEU A 28 20.82 -6.82 -2.07
N LEU A 29 20.19 -7.22 -3.17
CA LEU A 29 18.75 -7.46 -3.28
C LEU A 29 18.35 -8.89 -2.93
N SER A 30 19.28 -9.84 -2.89
CA SER A 30 19.02 -11.28 -2.78
C SER A 30 19.19 -11.88 -1.39
N ALA A 31 18.93 -11.12 -0.32
CA ALA A 31 18.53 -11.77 0.91
C ALA A 31 17.19 -12.47 0.63
N ARG A 32 17.24 -13.77 0.30
CA ARG A 32 16.02 -14.56 0.07
C ARG A 32 15.23 -14.60 1.35
N VAL A 33 14.06 -14.03 1.32
CA VAL A 33 13.08 -14.12 2.39
C VAL A 33 12.23 -15.35 2.09
N THR A 34 12.26 -16.34 2.98
CA THR A 34 11.60 -17.64 2.77
C THR A 34 10.46 -17.90 3.74
N ASP A 35 10.40 -17.17 4.85
CA ASP A 35 9.54 -17.46 6.00
C ASP A 35 8.55 -16.35 6.37
N VAL A 36 8.41 -15.33 5.50
CA VAL A 36 7.37 -14.32 5.61
C VAL A 36 6.19 -14.73 4.73
N PRO A 37 4.95 -14.80 5.24
CA PRO A 37 3.77 -15.18 4.47
C PRO A 37 3.33 -14.02 3.57
N LEU A 38 3.94 -13.91 2.39
CA LEU A 38 3.65 -12.87 1.40
C LEU A 38 2.52 -13.27 0.47
N CYS A 39 1.90 -12.26 -0.18
CA CYS A 39 0.82 -12.47 -1.14
C CYS A 39 1.30 -13.31 -2.34
N PRO A 40 0.62 -14.40 -2.72
CA PRO A 40 0.99 -15.20 -3.87
C PRO A 40 0.45 -14.65 -5.20
N LEU A 41 -0.50 -13.71 -5.17
CA LEU A 41 -1.23 -13.26 -6.34
C LEU A 41 -0.40 -12.33 -7.21
N THR A 42 -0.41 -12.61 -8.52
CA THR A 42 0.21 -11.78 -9.56
C THR A 42 -0.79 -11.52 -10.68
N ALA A 43 -0.57 -10.49 -11.47
CA ALA A 43 -1.41 -10.19 -12.63
C ALA A 43 -0.80 -10.71 -13.93
N ARG A 44 -1.64 -10.93 -14.95
CA ARG A 44 -1.21 -11.27 -16.31
C ARG A 44 -1.35 -10.10 -17.29
N GLY A 45 -1.85 -8.95 -16.84
CA GLY A 45 -2.10 -7.79 -17.67
C GLY A 45 -2.70 -6.65 -16.85
N ARG A 46 -3.64 -5.91 -17.45
CA ARG A 46 -4.40 -4.85 -16.78
C ARG A 46 -5.11 -5.40 -15.53
N ILE A 47 -5.07 -4.62 -14.46
CA ILE A 47 -5.68 -4.98 -13.20
C ILE A 47 -7.09 -4.37 -13.12
N GLY A 48 -7.21 -3.05 -13.11
CA GLY A 48 -8.52 -2.40 -13.15
C GLY A 48 -9.42 -2.68 -11.94
N SER A 49 -10.60 -2.07 -11.94
CA SER A 49 -11.58 -2.21 -10.86
C SER A 49 -12.28 -3.56 -10.83
N ASN A 50 -12.27 -4.32 -11.93
CA ASN A 50 -12.95 -5.62 -12.06
C ASN A 50 -11.99 -6.82 -11.99
N TRP A 51 -10.74 -6.61 -11.61
CA TRP A 51 -9.71 -7.66 -11.65
C TRP A 51 -10.04 -8.86 -10.76
N VAL A 52 -10.56 -8.63 -9.55
CA VAL A 52 -10.92 -9.69 -8.59
C VAL A 52 -11.98 -10.60 -9.20
N ALA A 53 -13.08 -10.02 -9.69
CA ALA A 53 -14.17 -10.76 -10.34
C ALA A 53 -13.71 -11.46 -11.62
N HIS A 54 -12.87 -10.78 -12.44
CA HIS A 54 -12.40 -11.34 -13.71
C HIS A 54 -11.46 -12.54 -13.53
N THR A 55 -10.64 -12.53 -12.48
CA THR A 55 -9.69 -13.62 -12.18
C THR A 55 -10.32 -14.73 -11.34
N GLY A 56 -11.48 -14.49 -10.72
CA GLY A 56 -12.16 -15.45 -9.86
C GLY A 56 -11.38 -15.76 -8.56
N VAL A 57 -10.56 -14.84 -8.10
CA VAL A 57 -9.81 -15.01 -6.84
C VAL A 57 -10.61 -14.59 -5.61
N GLY A 58 -11.73 -13.92 -5.79
CA GLY A 58 -12.67 -13.55 -4.74
C GLY A 58 -13.74 -14.61 -4.51
N THR A 59 -14.37 -14.56 -3.35
CA THR A 59 -15.50 -15.45 -2.98
C THR A 59 -16.87 -14.84 -3.29
N GLY A 60 -16.93 -13.54 -3.62
CA GLY A 60 -18.16 -12.76 -3.74
C GLY A 60 -18.73 -12.31 -2.38
N GLU A 61 -18.03 -12.55 -1.27
CA GLU A 61 -18.41 -12.08 0.07
C GLU A 61 -17.83 -10.69 0.33
N ASP A 62 -18.70 -9.69 0.44
CA ASP A 62 -18.33 -8.34 0.83
C ASP A 62 -17.86 -8.29 2.28
N LEU A 63 -16.78 -7.55 2.53
CA LEU A 63 -16.23 -7.36 3.87
C LEU A 63 -16.38 -5.90 4.32
N PRO A 64 -16.63 -5.67 5.63
CA PRO A 64 -16.81 -4.31 6.15
C PRO A 64 -15.50 -3.51 6.17
N GLY A 65 -14.39 -4.13 6.52
CA GLY A 65 -13.15 -3.43 6.81
C GLY A 65 -11.88 -4.04 6.25
N GLU A 66 -10.85 -3.25 6.28
CA GLU A 66 -9.46 -3.64 6.01
C GLU A 66 -8.96 -4.64 7.06
N MET A 67 -9.47 -4.53 8.30
CA MET A 67 -9.22 -5.43 9.43
C MET A 67 -10.56 -5.93 9.97
N ASP A 68 -10.58 -7.16 10.50
CA ASP A 68 -11.80 -7.70 11.13
C ASP A 68 -12.00 -7.13 12.52
N ASP A 69 -10.92 -7.05 13.31
CA ASP A 69 -10.93 -6.60 14.70
C ASP A 69 -9.53 -6.09 15.08
N LEU A 70 -9.46 -4.82 15.44
CA LEU A 70 -8.23 -4.18 15.86
C LEU A 70 -7.69 -4.74 17.20
N ASP A 71 -8.55 -5.31 18.04
CA ASP A 71 -8.15 -5.90 19.31
C ASP A 71 -7.21 -7.11 19.13
N THR A 72 -7.24 -7.75 17.97
CA THR A 72 -6.30 -8.85 17.65
C THR A 72 -4.84 -8.42 17.55
N PHE A 73 -4.57 -7.11 17.47
CA PHE A 73 -3.21 -6.54 17.45
C PHE A 73 -2.69 -6.16 18.85
N ALA A 74 -3.47 -6.42 19.92
CA ALA A 74 -3.08 -6.08 21.28
C ALA A 74 -1.75 -6.74 21.67
N ARG A 75 -0.86 -5.95 22.28
CA ARG A 75 0.43 -6.39 22.81
C ARG A 75 0.92 -5.38 23.86
N PRO A 76 2.00 -5.67 24.63
CA PRO A 76 2.43 -4.81 25.74
C PRO A 76 2.69 -3.34 25.40
N ASP A 77 3.05 -3.03 24.15
CA ASP A 77 3.35 -1.69 23.64
C ASP A 77 2.28 -1.16 22.67
N PHE A 78 1.19 -1.90 22.44
CA PHE A 78 0.05 -1.46 21.66
C PHE A 78 -1.27 -1.92 22.32
N ASP A 79 -1.98 -0.95 22.89
CA ASP A 79 -3.32 -1.13 23.45
C ASP A 79 -4.39 -0.60 22.49
N PRO A 80 -5.13 -1.48 21.79
CA PRO A 80 -6.19 -1.04 20.86
C PRO A 80 -7.29 -0.19 21.54
N GLY A 81 -7.48 -0.32 22.86
CA GLY A 81 -8.43 0.48 23.61
C GLY A 81 -8.10 1.97 23.67
N LEU A 82 -6.85 2.35 23.36
CA LEU A 82 -6.40 3.74 23.28
C LEU A 82 -6.53 4.32 21.87
N VAL A 83 -6.91 3.52 20.87
CA VAL A 83 -7.15 4.00 19.50
C VAL A 83 -8.47 4.78 19.46
N ALA A 84 -8.45 5.96 18.85
CA ALA A 84 -9.65 6.78 18.73
C ALA A 84 -10.77 6.04 17.95
N PRO A 85 -12.04 6.17 18.37
CA PRO A 85 -13.16 5.47 17.73
C PRO A 85 -13.23 5.70 16.22
N ALA A 86 -13.01 6.91 15.74
CA ALA A 86 -13.04 7.20 14.30
C ALA A 86 -11.93 6.46 13.51
N VAL A 87 -10.75 6.25 14.12
CA VAL A 87 -9.64 5.51 13.49
C VAL A 87 -9.94 4.02 13.50
N ARG A 88 -10.46 3.49 14.63
CA ARG A 88 -10.91 2.09 14.71
C ARG A 88 -12.00 1.81 13.67
N ASP A 89 -13.02 2.64 13.63
CA ASP A 89 -14.14 2.52 12.69
C ASP A 89 -13.65 2.54 11.23
N PHE A 90 -12.69 3.41 10.91
CA PHE A 90 -12.09 3.45 9.59
C PHE A 90 -11.42 2.11 9.19
N TYR A 91 -10.72 1.45 10.09
CA TYR A 91 -10.07 0.15 9.80
C TYR A 91 -11.05 -1.02 9.77
N GLU A 92 -12.04 -1.03 10.67
CA GLU A 92 -12.99 -2.13 10.83
C GLU A 92 -14.22 -2.00 9.89
N GLN A 93 -14.50 -0.77 9.39
CA GLN A 93 -15.64 -0.45 8.54
C GLN A 93 -15.23 0.33 7.28
N THR A 94 -14.07 0.04 6.72
CA THR A 94 -13.48 0.77 5.57
C THR A 94 -14.43 0.88 4.36
N SER A 95 -15.29 -0.11 4.14
CA SER A 95 -16.26 -0.11 3.04
C SER A 95 -17.34 0.98 3.17
N GLN A 96 -17.53 1.51 4.39
CA GLN A 96 -18.47 2.61 4.67
C GLN A 96 -17.84 3.99 4.48
N TYR A 97 -16.66 4.05 3.92
CA TYR A 97 -15.93 5.29 3.65
C TYR A 97 -15.66 5.45 2.17
N ASP A 98 -15.84 6.65 1.65
CA ASP A 98 -15.17 7.10 0.44
C ASP A 98 -13.83 7.71 0.82
N LEU A 99 -12.90 7.77 -0.12
CA LEU A 99 -11.60 8.39 0.10
C LEU A 99 -11.41 9.59 -0.82
N ALA A 100 -10.85 10.67 -0.26
CA ALA A 100 -10.26 11.73 -1.05
C ALA A 100 -8.73 11.64 -0.93
N LEU A 101 -8.01 11.73 -2.02
CA LEU A 101 -6.54 11.66 -1.99
C LEU A 101 -5.87 12.71 -2.85
N THR A 102 -4.62 13.06 -2.46
CA THR A 102 -3.64 13.79 -3.28
C THR A 102 -2.31 13.10 -3.19
N ALA A 103 -1.46 13.24 -4.23
CA ALA A 103 -0.13 12.66 -4.26
C ALA A 103 0.94 13.73 -4.50
N GLU A 104 1.99 13.73 -3.66
CA GLU A 104 3.14 14.59 -3.79
C GLU A 104 4.39 13.76 -4.09
N TRP A 105 4.93 13.93 -5.29
CA TRP A 105 6.16 13.27 -5.72
C TRP A 105 7.38 14.16 -5.41
N HIS A 106 8.35 13.62 -4.68
CA HIS A 106 9.55 14.36 -4.26
C HIS A 106 10.69 14.26 -5.26
N ARG A 107 11.57 15.28 -5.28
CA ARG A 107 12.80 15.25 -6.09
C ARG A 107 13.82 14.28 -5.47
N PRO A 108 14.60 13.54 -6.30
CA PRO A 108 14.72 13.62 -7.76
C PRO A 108 13.73 12.73 -8.54
N PHE A 109 12.80 12.05 -7.87
CA PHE A 109 11.99 10.97 -8.43
C PHE A 109 10.84 11.42 -9.36
N ARG A 110 10.51 12.72 -9.39
CA ARG A 110 9.38 13.27 -10.18
C ARG A 110 9.40 12.87 -11.65
N THR A 111 10.58 12.92 -12.30
CA THR A 111 10.70 12.57 -13.73
C THR A 111 10.44 11.08 -13.95
N GLY A 112 10.98 10.21 -13.07
CA GLY A 112 10.72 8.78 -13.13
C GLY A 112 9.25 8.44 -12.87
N ALA A 113 8.62 9.11 -11.90
CA ALA A 113 7.20 8.95 -11.60
C ALA A 113 6.31 9.39 -12.78
N TRP A 114 6.66 10.49 -13.46
CA TRP A 114 5.95 10.93 -14.68
C TRP A 114 6.04 9.88 -15.79
N LEU A 115 7.21 9.28 -16.01
CA LEU A 115 7.35 8.20 -16.98
C LEU A 115 6.58 6.95 -16.58
N ALA A 116 6.63 6.61 -15.28
CA ALA A 116 5.91 5.45 -14.76
C ALA A 116 4.39 5.61 -14.81
N SER A 117 3.86 6.84 -14.74
CA SER A 117 2.42 7.10 -14.76
C SER A 117 1.74 6.56 -16.03
N PHE A 118 2.41 6.58 -17.18
CA PHE A 118 1.88 5.97 -18.41
C PHE A 118 1.65 4.45 -18.26
N LEU A 119 2.57 3.77 -17.56
CA LEU A 119 2.45 2.33 -17.31
C LEU A 119 1.40 2.05 -16.25
N THR A 120 1.40 2.79 -15.14
CA THR A 120 0.45 2.58 -14.04
C THR A 120 -0.98 2.86 -14.48
N SER A 121 -1.21 3.89 -15.32
CA SER A 121 -2.51 4.17 -15.92
C SER A 121 -2.94 3.07 -16.88
N ALA A 122 -2.04 2.58 -17.74
CA ALA A 122 -2.36 1.49 -18.67
C ALA A 122 -2.69 0.17 -17.95
N LEU A 123 -2.12 -0.06 -16.78
CA LEU A 123 -2.39 -1.23 -15.95
C LEU A 123 -3.58 -1.03 -15.01
N GLU A 124 -4.05 0.20 -14.83
CA GLU A 124 -4.99 0.61 -13.77
C GLU A 124 -4.58 0.07 -12.40
N GLN A 125 -3.30 0.21 -12.11
CA GLN A 125 -2.71 -0.19 -10.85
C GLN A 125 -1.67 0.85 -10.42
N LEU A 126 -1.72 1.31 -9.16
CA LEU A 126 -0.93 2.43 -8.68
C LEU A 126 -1.17 3.71 -9.52
N ASN A 127 -2.42 3.89 -10.00
CA ASN A 127 -2.83 4.99 -10.86
C ASN A 127 -3.07 6.28 -10.03
N LEU A 128 -2.00 6.72 -9.36
CA LEU A 128 -1.99 7.91 -8.51
C LEU A 128 -1.84 9.19 -9.36
N PRO A 129 -2.29 10.35 -8.85
CA PRO A 129 -2.08 11.64 -9.51
C PRO A 129 -0.63 11.83 -9.95
N ALA A 130 -0.44 12.25 -11.22
CA ALA A 130 0.89 12.42 -11.80
C ALA A 130 1.65 13.58 -11.12
N PRO A 131 2.99 13.63 -11.22
CA PRO A 131 3.78 14.72 -10.68
C PRO A 131 3.32 16.09 -11.21
N GLY A 132 2.88 16.97 -10.31
CA GLY A 132 2.36 18.29 -10.62
C GLY A 132 0.84 18.36 -10.75
N ASP A 133 0.13 17.24 -10.71
CA ASP A 133 -1.31 17.20 -10.55
C ASP A 133 -1.66 17.41 -9.07
N SER A 134 -2.37 18.48 -8.78
CA SER A 134 -2.80 18.84 -7.41
C SER A 134 -4.30 18.57 -7.19
N ARG A 135 -4.97 17.90 -8.14
CA ARG A 135 -6.39 17.56 -7.98
C ARG A 135 -6.58 16.62 -6.79
N VAL A 136 -7.67 16.83 -6.08
CA VAL A 136 -8.18 15.83 -5.14
C VAL A 136 -8.92 14.78 -5.95
N GLN A 137 -8.47 13.53 -5.87
CA GLN A 137 -9.11 12.39 -6.49
C GLN A 137 -10.05 11.73 -5.48
N HIS A 138 -11.30 11.50 -5.86
CA HIS A 138 -12.30 10.85 -5.03
C HIS A 138 -12.44 9.39 -5.41
N LEU A 139 -12.35 8.50 -4.42
CA LEU A 139 -12.36 7.07 -4.62
C LEU A 139 -13.52 6.43 -3.87
N THR A 140 -14.15 5.45 -4.50
CA THR A 140 -15.02 4.47 -3.85
C THR A 140 -14.21 3.25 -3.43
N ASN A 141 -14.64 2.59 -2.38
CA ASN A 141 -14.00 1.41 -1.80
C ASN A 141 -14.91 0.19 -1.94
N HIS A 142 -14.30 -0.93 -2.33
CA HIS A 142 -14.93 -2.24 -2.31
C HIS A 142 -13.97 -3.25 -1.70
N LEU A 143 -14.41 -3.98 -0.68
CA LEU A 143 -13.63 -5.02 -0.03
C LEU A 143 -14.34 -6.36 -0.19
N GLU A 144 -13.60 -7.37 -0.64
CA GLU A 144 -14.12 -8.71 -0.89
C GLU A 144 -13.18 -9.76 -0.30
N ARG A 145 -13.74 -10.80 0.32
CA ARG A 145 -12.96 -11.95 0.81
C ARG A 145 -12.31 -12.68 -0.35
N LEU A 146 -11.04 -13.05 -0.20
CA LEU A 146 -10.34 -13.90 -1.16
C LEU A 146 -10.60 -15.38 -0.88
N ASP A 147 -10.61 -16.18 -1.95
CA ASP A 147 -10.66 -17.63 -1.85
C ASP A 147 -9.34 -18.13 -1.20
N PRO A 148 -9.42 -18.89 -0.09
CA PRO A 148 -8.22 -19.46 0.55
C PRO A 148 -7.36 -20.34 -0.37
N ALA A 149 -7.93 -20.88 -1.46
CA ALA A 149 -7.16 -21.59 -2.47
C ALA A 149 -6.32 -20.66 -3.34
N ALA A 150 -6.72 -19.39 -3.49
CA ALA A 150 -5.99 -18.38 -4.24
C ALA A 150 -5.00 -17.62 -3.35
N ASP A 151 -5.41 -17.28 -2.12
CA ASP A 151 -4.55 -16.62 -1.13
C ASP A 151 -4.75 -17.25 0.26
N PRO A 152 -3.87 -18.15 0.69
CA PRO A 152 -4.01 -18.89 1.96
C PRO A 152 -3.66 -18.08 3.22
N ARG A 153 -3.31 -16.78 3.10
CA ARG A 153 -3.00 -15.95 4.25
C ARG A 153 -4.23 -15.71 5.11
N GLU A 154 -4.02 -15.53 6.41
CA GLU A 154 -5.10 -15.32 7.38
C GLU A 154 -5.86 -14.01 7.06
N GLY A 155 -7.19 -14.10 6.97
CA GLY A 155 -8.08 -12.97 6.73
C GLY A 155 -7.89 -12.32 5.36
N ALA A 156 -7.37 -13.05 4.36
CA ALA A 156 -7.05 -12.52 3.04
C ALA A 156 -8.28 -11.87 2.37
N ARG A 157 -8.14 -10.62 1.96
CA ARG A 157 -9.16 -9.80 1.31
C ARG A 157 -8.59 -8.91 0.22
N ALA A 158 -9.35 -8.66 -0.81
CA ALA A 158 -9.04 -7.65 -1.81
C ALA A 158 -9.65 -6.31 -1.37
N TRP A 159 -8.91 -5.24 -1.50
CA TRP A 159 -9.42 -3.88 -1.40
C TRP A 159 -9.20 -3.19 -2.74
N VAL A 160 -10.31 -2.95 -3.44
CA VAL A 160 -10.36 -2.28 -4.74
C VAL A 160 -10.78 -0.83 -4.54
N ARG A 161 -9.96 0.09 -5.03
CA ARG A 161 -10.22 1.53 -5.02
C ARG A 161 -10.43 2.00 -6.44
N THR A 162 -11.58 2.60 -6.68
CA THR A 162 -12.03 3.03 -8.01
C THR A 162 -12.22 4.53 -8.01
N ASP A 163 -11.70 5.21 -9.02
CA ASP A 163 -11.94 6.63 -9.22
C ASP A 163 -13.44 6.85 -9.47
N ARG A 164 -14.05 7.72 -8.65
CA ARG A 164 -15.48 7.97 -8.66
C ARG A 164 -15.96 8.62 -9.95
N ASP A 165 -15.12 9.46 -10.56
CA ASP A 165 -15.49 10.25 -11.72
C ASP A 165 -15.31 9.45 -13.02
N THR A 166 -14.28 8.61 -13.10
CA THR A 166 -13.94 7.85 -14.31
C THR A 166 -14.37 6.39 -14.27
N GLY A 167 -14.58 5.81 -13.09
CA GLY A 167 -14.81 4.38 -12.91
C GLY A 167 -13.57 3.50 -13.11
N GLU A 168 -12.41 4.10 -13.32
CA GLU A 168 -11.14 3.37 -13.51
C GLU A 168 -10.56 2.89 -12.19
N GLY A 169 -9.90 1.72 -12.21
CA GLY A 169 -9.16 1.23 -11.07
C GLY A 169 -7.96 2.13 -10.76
N VAL A 170 -7.85 2.55 -9.50
CA VAL A 170 -6.72 3.34 -9.02
C VAL A 170 -5.73 2.44 -8.30
N PHE A 171 -6.24 1.58 -7.43
CA PHE A 171 -5.38 0.72 -6.63
C PHE A 171 -6.14 -0.52 -6.16
N THR A 172 -5.62 -1.69 -6.50
CA THR A 172 -6.12 -2.98 -6.03
C THR A 172 -5.03 -3.65 -5.21
N ALA A 173 -5.30 -3.94 -3.94
CA ALA A 173 -4.34 -4.58 -3.04
C ALA A 173 -5.00 -5.69 -2.23
N MET A 174 -4.19 -6.70 -1.87
CA MET A 174 -4.59 -7.87 -1.11
C MET A 174 -4.10 -7.73 0.32
N TYR A 175 -5.02 -7.51 1.24
CA TYR A 175 -4.76 -7.39 2.66
C TYR A 175 -4.87 -8.74 3.34
N ALA A 176 -4.03 -8.98 4.32
CA ALA A 176 -4.05 -10.16 5.17
C ALA A 176 -3.29 -9.87 6.47
N THR A 177 -3.30 -10.79 7.40
CA THR A 177 -2.51 -10.70 8.62
C THR A 177 -1.67 -11.94 8.82
N HIS A 178 -0.64 -11.87 9.66
CA HIS A 178 0.03 -13.03 10.23
C HIS A 178 0.57 -12.69 11.60
N GLU A 179 0.77 -13.71 12.40
CA GLU A 179 1.37 -13.59 13.73
C GLU A 179 2.75 -14.23 13.74
N LYS A 180 3.72 -13.55 14.36
CA LYS A 180 5.06 -14.07 14.57
C LYS A 180 5.65 -13.49 15.85
N ALA A 181 6.18 -14.38 16.72
CA ALA A 181 6.80 -14.00 17.99
C ALA A 181 5.90 -13.15 18.92
N GLY A 182 4.58 -13.34 18.86
CA GLY A 182 3.60 -12.63 19.70
C GLY A 182 3.26 -11.23 19.18
N GLU A 183 3.63 -10.92 17.95
CA GLU A 183 3.21 -9.69 17.25
C GLU A 183 2.41 -10.06 16.00
N ARG A 184 1.28 -9.37 15.80
CA ARG A 184 0.46 -9.47 14.59
C ARG A 184 0.83 -8.36 13.63
N PHE A 185 1.09 -8.74 12.38
CA PHE A 185 1.48 -7.85 11.30
C PHE A 185 0.37 -7.71 10.25
N VAL A 186 0.32 -6.54 9.60
CA VAL A 186 -0.52 -6.30 8.41
C VAL A 186 0.29 -6.59 7.16
N ASN A 187 -0.25 -7.41 6.26
CA ASN A 187 0.36 -7.79 5.00
C ASN A 187 -0.43 -7.19 3.85
N ILE A 188 0.22 -6.38 3.03
CA ILE A 188 -0.39 -5.77 1.84
C ILE A 188 0.33 -6.29 0.61
N GLY A 189 -0.38 -6.99 -0.26
CA GLY A 189 0.14 -7.46 -1.55
C GLY A 189 -0.44 -6.66 -2.70
N VAL A 190 0.40 -6.14 -3.57
CA VAL A 190 0.02 -5.38 -4.77
C VAL A 190 0.36 -6.22 -5.99
N PRO A 191 -0.63 -6.88 -6.63
CA PRO A 191 -0.36 -7.67 -7.83
C PRO A 191 0.12 -6.75 -8.95
N LEU A 192 1.18 -7.19 -9.61
CA LEU A 192 1.78 -6.56 -10.79
C LEU A 192 1.93 -7.62 -11.88
N PRO A 193 2.16 -7.26 -13.14
CA PRO A 193 2.43 -8.23 -14.19
C PRO A 193 3.59 -9.16 -13.82
N VAL A 194 3.30 -10.46 -13.71
CA VAL A 194 4.23 -11.57 -13.39
C VAL A 194 4.89 -11.47 -12.01
N THR A 195 4.65 -10.41 -11.24
CA THR A 195 5.28 -10.13 -9.95
C THR A 195 4.25 -9.64 -8.94
N ASN A 196 4.68 -9.46 -7.70
CA ASN A 196 3.88 -8.87 -6.64
C ASN A 196 4.78 -7.98 -5.78
N LEU A 197 4.29 -6.81 -5.44
CA LEU A 197 4.93 -5.95 -4.46
C LEU A 197 4.22 -6.13 -3.12
N SER A 198 4.87 -6.79 -2.18
CA SER A 198 4.31 -7.08 -0.87
C SER A 198 4.95 -6.21 0.21
N THR A 199 4.14 -5.71 1.12
CA THR A 199 4.57 -4.93 2.29
C THR A 199 4.10 -5.61 3.55
N VAL A 200 4.96 -5.73 4.55
CA VAL A 200 4.62 -6.15 5.91
C VAL A 200 4.81 -4.97 6.85
N LEU A 201 3.81 -4.69 7.65
CA LEU A 201 3.76 -3.52 8.52
C LEU A 201 3.49 -3.92 9.96
N SER A 202 4.24 -3.31 10.88
CA SER A 202 3.94 -3.31 12.31
C SER A 202 3.02 -2.12 12.61
N ILE A 203 2.06 -2.32 13.51
CA ILE A 203 1.15 -1.28 13.99
C ILE A 203 1.66 -0.72 15.32
N ARG A 204 1.53 0.60 15.52
CA ARG A 204 1.90 1.25 16.80
C ARG A 204 1.08 2.52 17.05
N HIS A 205 1.03 2.97 18.30
CA HIS A 205 0.45 4.27 18.64
C HIS A 205 1.26 5.40 18.03
N LEU A 206 0.57 6.46 17.62
CA LEU A 206 1.15 7.70 17.15
C LEU A 206 0.77 8.85 18.09
N GLY A 207 1.61 9.07 19.11
CA GLY A 207 1.31 10.02 20.18
C GLY A 207 0.12 9.59 21.05
N ASP A 208 -0.48 10.55 21.77
CA ASP A 208 -1.52 10.30 22.78
C ASP A 208 -2.94 10.59 22.29
N ALA A 209 -3.12 10.93 21.01
CA ALA A 209 -4.40 11.37 20.45
C ALA A 209 -5.22 10.23 19.81
N GLY A 210 -4.92 8.97 20.11
CA GLY A 210 -5.59 7.81 19.55
C GLY A 210 -5.31 7.58 18.06
N ALA A 211 -4.27 8.21 17.52
CA ALA A 211 -3.78 7.99 16.17
C ALA A 211 -2.90 6.73 16.08
N VAL A 212 -2.81 6.16 14.88
CA VAL A 212 -2.12 4.89 14.61
C VAL A 212 -1.09 5.09 13.50
N GLU A 213 0.05 4.42 13.63
CA GLU A 213 1.05 4.29 12.58
C GLU A 213 1.23 2.82 12.21
N LEU A 214 1.17 2.52 10.90
CA LEU A 214 1.61 1.28 10.30
C LEU A 214 2.94 1.53 9.60
N THR A 215 3.97 0.73 9.91
CA THR A 215 5.33 1.03 9.43
C THR A 215 6.12 -0.23 9.08
N THR A 216 6.99 -0.11 8.07
CA THR A 216 8.03 -1.10 7.79
C THR A 216 9.29 -0.88 8.64
N ASP A 217 9.36 0.21 9.44
CA ASP A 217 10.52 0.53 10.28
C ASP A 217 10.38 -0.13 11.66
N ALA A 218 10.40 -1.44 11.68
CA ALA A 218 10.34 -2.29 12.86
C ALA A 218 11.24 -3.52 12.67
N THR A 219 11.51 -4.24 13.74
CA THR A 219 12.31 -5.48 13.70
C THR A 219 11.46 -6.66 13.26
N GLY A 220 12.07 -7.69 12.70
CA GLY A 220 11.39 -8.91 12.27
C GLY A 220 10.98 -8.88 10.81
N ASP A 221 9.72 -9.22 10.54
CA ASP A 221 9.17 -9.34 9.19
C ASP A 221 8.77 -8.02 8.50
N PRO A 222 8.56 -6.87 9.19
CA PRO A 222 8.24 -5.62 8.53
C PRO A 222 9.29 -5.24 7.47
N GLY A 223 8.79 -4.95 6.27
CA GLY A 223 9.63 -4.64 5.11
C GLY A 223 8.80 -4.52 3.84
N LEU A 224 9.46 -4.26 2.74
CA LEU A 224 8.86 -4.22 1.42
C LEU A 224 9.58 -5.22 0.50
N TYR A 225 8.80 -6.10 -0.11
CA TYR A 225 9.29 -7.29 -0.80
C TYR A 225 8.79 -7.34 -2.24
N LEU A 226 9.69 -7.67 -3.16
CA LEU A 226 9.34 -8.01 -4.53
C LEU A 226 9.26 -9.54 -4.65
N VAL A 227 8.06 -10.04 -4.86
CA VAL A 227 7.80 -11.46 -5.11
C VAL A 227 7.84 -11.72 -6.61
N THR A 228 8.71 -12.64 -7.03
CA THR A 228 8.92 -12.99 -8.45
C THR A 228 8.92 -14.50 -8.64
N PRO A 229 8.79 -15.02 -9.86
CA PRO A 229 8.88 -16.45 -10.14
C PRO A 229 10.24 -17.08 -9.77
N VAL A 230 11.29 -16.27 -9.64
CA VAL A 230 12.66 -16.76 -9.31
C VAL A 230 13.03 -16.58 -7.84
N GLY A 231 12.14 -15.99 -7.04
CA GLY A 231 12.34 -15.81 -5.61
C GLY A 231 11.79 -14.48 -5.10
N THR A 232 11.86 -14.31 -3.79
CA THR A 232 11.43 -13.10 -3.08
C THR A 232 12.64 -12.30 -2.65
N PHE A 233 12.57 -10.98 -2.84
CA PHE A 233 13.66 -10.05 -2.55
C PHE A 233 13.15 -8.91 -1.69
N GLU A 234 13.83 -8.64 -0.57
CA GLU A 234 13.57 -7.43 0.19
C GLU A 234 14.13 -6.21 -0.57
N LEU A 235 13.31 -5.17 -0.67
CA LEU A 235 13.67 -3.93 -1.34
C LEU A 235 14.22 -2.90 -0.36
N PRO A 236 15.16 -2.05 -0.76
CA PRO A 236 15.69 -0.95 0.07
C PRO A 236 14.68 0.21 0.14
N MET A 237 13.45 -0.14 0.48
CA MET A 237 12.32 0.77 0.58
C MET A 237 11.72 0.74 1.98
N LYS A 238 11.16 1.87 2.39
CA LYS A 238 10.38 1.98 3.63
C LYS A 238 9.03 2.60 3.31
N GLN A 239 8.03 2.20 4.09
CA GLN A 239 6.69 2.76 4.05
C GLN A 239 6.20 3.07 5.45
N ARG A 240 5.36 4.10 5.52
CA ARG A 240 4.73 4.51 6.75
C ARG A 240 3.35 5.08 6.46
N PHE A 241 2.33 4.46 7.02
CA PHE A 241 0.97 4.97 7.03
C PHE A 241 0.67 5.52 8.41
N ARG A 242 0.11 6.71 8.47
CA ARG A 242 -0.35 7.33 9.71
C ARG A 242 -1.79 7.74 9.55
N VAL A 243 -2.61 7.41 10.52
CA VAL A 243 -4.05 7.71 10.52
C VAL A 243 -4.40 8.43 11.81
N TRP A 244 -5.07 9.56 11.69
CA TRP A 244 -5.51 10.41 12.81
C TRP A 244 -7.02 10.65 12.72
N PRO A 245 -7.69 10.85 13.86
CA PRO A 245 -8.94 11.61 13.85
C PRO A 245 -8.69 12.99 13.22
N VAL A 246 -9.66 13.54 12.50
CA VAL A 246 -9.49 14.78 11.73
C VAL A 246 -9.03 15.97 12.60
N ASP A 247 -9.53 16.07 13.84
CA ASP A 247 -9.24 17.17 14.76
C ASP A 247 -8.08 16.86 15.74
N ALA A 248 -7.36 15.75 15.55
CA ALA A 248 -6.30 15.37 16.47
C ALA A 248 -5.06 16.27 16.36
N PRO A 249 -4.36 16.54 17.47
CA PRO A 249 -3.08 17.26 17.42
C PRO A 249 -2.08 16.58 16.52
N GLY A 250 -1.50 17.34 15.57
CA GLY A 250 -0.53 16.82 14.61
C GLY A 250 -1.13 16.15 13.38
N ALA A 251 -2.46 16.05 13.29
CA ALA A 251 -3.14 15.62 12.08
C ALA A 251 -2.88 16.59 10.91
N PRO A 252 -2.66 16.09 9.68
CA PRO A 252 -2.56 16.96 8.51
C PRO A 252 -3.93 17.62 8.22
N PRO A 253 -3.95 18.76 7.52
CA PRO A 253 -5.21 19.38 7.09
C PRO A 253 -6.03 18.40 6.26
N ALA A 254 -7.33 18.32 6.55
CA ALA A 254 -8.25 17.49 5.78
C ALA A 254 -8.38 17.99 4.34
N LEU A 255 -8.51 17.06 3.40
CA LEU A 255 -8.76 17.35 1.98
C LEU A 255 -10.23 17.67 1.71
N ASP A 256 -11.10 17.29 2.62
CA ASP A 256 -12.54 17.48 2.56
C ASP A 256 -13.10 17.77 3.96
N ALA A 257 -14.06 18.69 4.07
CA ALA A 257 -14.63 19.10 5.36
C ALA A 257 -15.52 18.01 6.01
N SER A 258 -15.97 17.01 5.26
CA SER A 258 -16.76 15.88 5.76
C SER A 258 -15.91 14.72 6.29
N ALA A 259 -14.59 14.84 6.25
CA ALA A 259 -13.69 13.81 6.75
C ALA A 259 -13.85 13.56 8.23
N SER A 260 -13.83 12.30 8.66
CA SER A 260 -13.72 11.90 10.07
C SER A 260 -12.30 11.46 10.44
N VAL A 261 -11.55 10.99 9.45
CA VAL A 261 -10.13 10.63 9.59
C VAL A 261 -9.30 11.25 8.48
N VAL A 262 -8.05 11.52 8.79
CA VAL A 262 -7.04 11.94 7.81
C VAL A 262 -5.83 11.01 7.90
N ALA A 263 -5.20 10.75 6.76
CA ALA A 263 -4.04 9.86 6.75
C ALA A 263 -2.92 10.37 5.83
N THR A 264 -1.69 9.93 6.13
CA THR A 264 -0.54 10.08 5.24
C THR A 264 0.07 8.72 4.96
N HIS A 265 0.46 8.51 3.72
CA HIS A 265 1.29 7.39 3.30
C HIS A 265 2.59 7.92 2.72
N GLU A 266 3.65 7.72 3.41
CA GLU A 266 4.99 8.19 3.05
C GLU A 266 5.84 7.01 2.62
N MET A 267 6.62 7.19 1.54
CA MET A 267 7.46 6.14 0.96
C MET A 267 8.87 6.64 0.70
N TRP A 268 9.85 5.80 1.04
CA TRP A 268 11.28 6.06 0.83
C TRP A 268 11.91 4.97 -0.01
N LEU A 269 12.87 5.37 -0.87
CA LEU A 269 13.75 4.49 -1.62
C LEU A 269 15.20 4.88 -1.31
N PHE A 270 16.03 3.92 -0.88
CA PHE A 270 17.40 4.18 -0.41
C PHE A 270 17.50 5.33 0.60
N GLY A 271 16.55 5.39 1.54
CA GLY A 271 16.48 6.43 2.57
C GLY A 271 16.05 7.82 2.09
N ARG A 272 15.71 8.00 0.80
CA ARG A 272 15.17 9.24 0.24
C ARG A 272 13.68 9.13 0.00
N GLN A 273 12.92 10.05 0.57
CA GLN A 273 11.48 10.13 0.35
C GLN A 273 11.19 10.44 -1.13
N PHE A 274 10.33 9.62 -1.73
CA PHE A 274 9.94 9.80 -3.13
C PHE A 274 8.46 10.11 -3.33
N LEU A 275 7.61 9.70 -2.39
CA LEU A 275 6.17 9.89 -2.48
C LEU A 275 5.57 10.17 -1.11
N THR A 276 4.62 11.11 -1.06
CA THR A 276 3.66 11.31 0.02
C THR A 276 2.27 11.30 -0.57
N VAL A 277 1.42 10.40 -0.11
CA VAL A 277 -0.02 10.43 -0.41
C VAL A 277 -0.75 10.90 0.84
N ARG A 278 -1.65 11.87 0.68
CA ARG A 278 -2.55 12.31 1.75
C ARG A 278 -3.93 11.79 1.44
N TYR A 279 -4.63 11.33 2.48
CA TYR A 279 -5.99 10.84 2.38
C TYR A 279 -6.90 11.55 3.38
N ALA A 280 -8.16 11.63 3.02
CA ALA A 280 -9.26 11.90 3.92
C ALA A 280 -10.29 10.78 3.79
N GLY A 281 -10.70 10.19 4.91
CA GLY A 281 -11.78 9.21 4.96
C GLY A 281 -13.12 9.90 5.23
N LEU A 282 -14.05 9.72 4.30
CA LEU A 282 -15.35 10.38 4.24
C LEU A 282 -16.43 9.35 4.55
N PRO A 283 -17.05 9.34 5.75
CA PRO A 283 -18.13 8.40 6.07
C PRO A 283 -19.29 8.53 5.09
N ASN A 284 -19.75 7.43 4.52
CA ASN A 284 -20.87 7.38 3.59
C ASN A 284 -22.16 7.70 4.33
N THR A 285 -22.79 8.82 4.02
CA THR A 285 -24.05 9.27 4.65
C THR A 285 -25.24 8.33 4.38
N THR A 286 -25.15 7.49 3.37
CA THR A 286 -26.22 6.55 2.99
C THR A 286 -26.37 5.39 3.99
N SER A 287 -25.30 5.01 4.68
CA SER A 287 -25.33 3.90 5.67
C SER A 287 -25.85 4.34 7.03
N ARG A 288 -25.70 5.63 7.41
CA ARG A 288 -26.15 6.16 8.71
C ARG A 288 -27.67 6.21 8.87
N SER A 289 -28.41 6.45 7.78
CA SER A 289 -29.88 6.50 7.82
C SER A 289 -30.54 5.13 7.97
N ALA A 290 -29.84 4.04 7.76
CA ALA A 290 -30.38 2.68 7.92
C ALA A 290 -30.23 2.16 9.37
N VAL A 291 -29.24 2.64 10.13
CA VAL A 291 -28.98 2.20 11.52
C VAL A 291 -29.82 3.00 12.54
N GLU A 292 -30.28 4.22 12.20
CA GLU A 292 -31.15 5.01 13.08
C GLU A 292 -32.64 4.68 12.98
N GLN A 293 -33.03 3.69 12.17
CA GLN A 293 -34.45 3.29 11.96
C GLN A 293 -34.78 1.89 12.51
N ASP A 294 -33.87 1.21 13.16
CA ASP A 294 -34.07 -0.03 13.92
C ASP A 294 -33.84 0.27 15.45
#